data_2606fcdae1827dc2d1787beb24bd5eb7
#
_entry.id   2606fcdae1827dc2d1787beb24bd5eb7
#
_cell.length_a   1.000
_cell.length_b   1.000
_cell.length_c   1.000
_cell.angle_alpha   90.00
_cell.angle_beta   90.00
_cell.angle_gamma   90.00
#
_symmetry.space_group_name_H-M   'P 1'
#
loop_
_entity.id
_entity.type
_entity.pdbx_description
1 polymer ?
#
loop_
_entity_poly.entity_id
_entity_poly.type
_entity_poly.pdbx_seq_one_letter_code
_entity_poly.pdbx_strand_id
1 'polypeptide(L)'
;MSDVVVREGRAGDGPALRRLLAEAMGEPDTDAIRPDDPGNVVFVAELGGHPAGYAAARVDGAVLVVDRVMVAPADRGRHVGHRLLDWLEGYGVSRGLQRVRIAVERENRPARDFYARRGYAACDDGVERDLPHV
;
A
#
# COMPACT_ATOMS: atom_id res chain seq x y z
N MET A 1 -3.55 21.06 -6.97
CA MET A 1 -3.72 19.75 -7.57
C MET A 1 -2.57 18.84 -7.11
N SER A 2 -2.91 17.68 -6.63
CA SER A 2 -1.89 16.74 -6.24
C SER A 2 -1.46 15.93 -7.46
N ASP A 3 -0.22 16.11 -7.87
CA ASP A 3 0.36 15.35 -8.97
C ASP A 3 0.94 14.05 -8.41
N VAL A 4 0.09 13.24 -7.78
CA VAL A 4 0.51 11.94 -7.27
C VAL A 4 0.54 10.95 -8.43
N VAL A 5 1.71 10.39 -8.68
CA VAL A 5 1.90 9.35 -9.69
C VAL A 5 2.25 8.05 -8.98
N VAL A 6 1.50 7.00 -9.24
CA VAL A 6 1.77 5.68 -8.67
C VAL A 6 2.34 4.79 -9.78
N ARG A 7 3.39 4.06 -9.46
CA ARG A 7 4.04 3.13 -10.38
C ARG A 7 4.50 1.89 -9.64
N GLU A 8 4.81 0.83 -10.36
CA GLU A 8 5.41 -0.35 -9.75
C GLU A 8 6.82 -0.03 -9.26
N GLY A 9 7.19 -0.64 -8.13
CA GLY A 9 8.54 -0.52 -7.59
C GLY A 9 9.54 -1.30 -8.41
N ARG A 10 10.79 -0.84 -8.37
CA ARG A 10 11.94 -1.45 -9.04
C ARG A 10 13.04 -1.68 -8.03
N ALA A 11 13.99 -2.54 -8.35
CA ALA A 11 15.11 -2.85 -7.47
C ALA A 11 15.83 -1.59 -6.96
N GLY A 12 15.99 -0.58 -7.82
CA GLY A 12 16.64 0.67 -7.45
C GLY A 12 15.88 1.52 -6.45
N ASP A 13 14.60 1.22 -6.17
CA ASP A 13 13.78 1.98 -5.22
C ASP A 13 14.04 1.60 -3.76
N GLY A 14 14.68 0.45 -3.50
CA GLY A 14 14.87 -0.06 -2.15
C GLY A 14 15.42 0.95 -1.15
N PRO A 15 16.55 1.63 -1.44
CA PRO A 15 17.12 2.61 -0.51
C PRO A 15 16.17 3.77 -0.18
N ALA A 16 15.46 4.31 -1.17
CA ALA A 16 14.52 5.40 -0.96
C ALA A 16 13.32 4.95 -0.11
N LEU A 17 12.81 3.75 -0.35
CA LEU A 17 11.69 3.20 0.41
C LEU A 17 12.07 2.91 1.85
N ARG A 18 13.28 2.38 2.09
CA ARG A 18 13.78 2.16 3.46
C ARG A 18 13.91 3.47 4.22
N ARG A 19 14.37 4.53 3.54
CA ARG A 19 14.47 5.87 4.14
C ARG A 19 13.09 6.39 4.51
N LEU A 20 12.11 6.20 3.65
CA LEU A 20 10.74 6.61 3.89
C LEU A 20 10.14 5.87 5.08
N LEU A 21 10.40 4.57 5.19
CA LEU A 21 9.98 3.75 6.32
C LEU A 21 10.60 4.23 7.62
N ALA A 22 11.90 4.54 7.60
CA ALA A 22 12.60 5.06 8.77
C ALA A 22 12.02 6.38 9.25
N GLU A 23 11.68 7.30 8.34
CA GLU A 23 11.05 8.57 8.67
C GLU A 23 9.67 8.39 9.31
N ALA A 24 8.90 7.42 8.82
CA ALA A 24 7.54 7.20 9.29
C ALA A 24 7.46 6.42 10.59
N MET A 25 8.37 5.46 10.81
CA MET A 25 8.29 4.52 11.93
C MET A 25 9.47 4.57 12.89
N GLY A 26 10.53 5.29 12.54
CA GLY A 26 11.72 5.41 13.39
C GLY A 26 12.71 4.25 13.26
N GLU A 27 12.28 3.08 12.82
CA GLU A 27 13.16 1.93 12.61
C GLU A 27 12.86 1.28 11.26
N PRO A 28 13.88 1.05 10.43
CA PRO A 28 13.66 0.41 9.13
C PRO A 28 13.44 -1.09 9.30
N ASP A 29 12.28 -1.56 8.88
CA ASP A 29 12.03 -2.98 8.68
C ASP A 29 12.39 -3.28 7.23
N THR A 30 13.61 -3.75 7.02
CA THR A 30 14.14 -3.95 5.67
C THR A 30 13.57 -5.19 4.99
N ASP A 31 12.92 -6.08 5.74
CA ASP A 31 12.42 -7.35 5.19
C ASP A 31 11.15 -7.17 4.38
N ALA A 32 10.36 -6.12 4.66
CA ALA A 32 9.11 -5.86 3.96
C ALA A 32 9.30 -5.17 2.60
N ILE A 33 10.49 -4.62 2.33
CA ILE A 33 10.71 -3.82 1.12
C ILE A 33 11.65 -4.55 0.17
N ARG A 34 11.08 -5.37 -0.69
CA ARG A 34 11.83 -6.15 -1.70
C ARG A 34 11.16 -6.03 -3.05
N PRO A 35 11.34 -4.89 -3.74
CA PRO A 35 10.68 -4.67 -5.03
C PRO A 35 11.07 -5.66 -6.11
N ASP A 36 12.26 -6.27 -5.96
CA ASP A 36 12.80 -7.24 -6.92
C ASP A 36 12.46 -8.70 -6.60
N ASP A 37 11.77 -8.96 -5.48
CA ASP A 37 11.34 -10.31 -5.12
C ASP A 37 10.12 -10.71 -5.96
N PRO A 38 10.18 -11.81 -6.74
CA PRO A 38 9.06 -12.22 -7.60
C PRO A 38 7.74 -12.48 -6.86
N GLY A 39 7.80 -12.81 -5.57
CA GLY A 39 6.60 -13.04 -4.76
C GLY A 39 5.93 -11.78 -4.26
N ASN A 40 6.62 -10.65 -4.36
CA ASN A 40 6.14 -9.38 -3.84
C ASN A 40 5.76 -8.41 -4.96
N VAL A 41 4.77 -7.57 -4.65
CA VAL A 41 4.35 -6.46 -5.51
C VAL A 41 4.51 -5.19 -4.69
N VAL A 42 5.27 -4.24 -5.21
CA VAL A 42 5.50 -2.96 -4.54
C VAL A 42 5.07 -1.85 -5.47
N PHE A 43 4.26 -0.94 -4.95
CA PHE A 43 3.86 0.28 -5.66
C PHE A 43 4.47 1.48 -4.95
N VAL A 44 5.00 2.41 -5.73
CA VAL A 44 5.60 3.64 -5.22
C VAL A 44 4.75 4.81 -5.67
N ALA A 45 4.38 5.66 -4.73
CA ALA A 45 3.71 6.92 -5.03
C ALA A 45 4.74 8.05 -5.01
N GLU A 46 4.77 8.82 -6.09
CA GLU A 46 5.63 9.99 -6.19
C GLU A 46 4.78 11.25 -6.20
N LEU A 47 5.25 12.27 -5.52
CA LEU A 47 4.61 13.58 -5.46
C LEU A 47 5.66 14.62 -5.79
N GLY A 48 5.46 15.34 -6.90
CA GLY A 48 6.44 16.32 -7.36
C GLY A 48 7.81 15.72 -7.65
N GLY A 49 7.87 14.46 -8.10
CA GLY A 49 9.11 13.78 -8.44
C GLY A 49 9.86 13.16 -7.27
N HIS A 50 9.33 13.23 -6.04
CA HIS A 50 9.96 12.56 -4.89
C HIS A 50 9.07 11.44 -4.36
N PRO A 51 9.65 10.38 -3.76
CA PRO A 51 8.85 9.31 -3.15
C PRO A 51 8.05 9.84 -1.97
N ALA A 52 6.72 9.69 -2.03
CA ALA A 52 5.82 10.18 -1.00
C ALA A 52 5.14 9.05 -0.24
N GLY A 53 5.16 7.83 -0.77
CA GLY A 53 4.57 6.68 -0.12
C GLY A 53 4.82 5.42 -0.90
N TYR A 54 4.46 4.28 -0.30
CA TYR A 54 4.53 3.01 -0.99
C TYR A 54 3.54 2.02 -0.39
N ALA A 55 3.26 0.97 -1.16
CA ALA A 55 2.49 -0.17 -0.69
C ALA A 55 3.22 -1.44 -1.06
N ALA A 56 3.28 -2.39 -0.14
CA ALA A 56 3.87 -3.69 -0.36
C ALA A 56 2.80 -4.76 -0.21
N ALA A 57 2.69 -5.66 -1.18
CA ALA A 57 1.66 -6.67 -1.23
C ALA A 57 2.22 -7.97 -1.82
N ARG A 58 1.46 -9.04 -1.64
CA ARG A 58 1.74 -10.35 -2.26
C ARG A 58 0.41 -10.99 -2.66
N VAL A 59 0.47 -11.86 -3.64
CA VAL A 59 -0.72 -12.59 -4.09
C VAL A 59 -0.77 -13.93 -3.36
N ASP A 60 -1.89 -14.21 -2.72
CA ASP A 60 -2.14 -15.49 -2.05
C ASP A 60 -3.47 -16.03 -2.57
N GLY A 61 -3.39 -16.99 -3.50
CA GLY A 61 -4.58 -17.51 -4.16
C GLY A 61 -5.32 -16.43 -4.94
N ALA A 62 -6.57 -16.17 -4.57
CA ALA A 62 -7.40 -15.14 -5.18
C ALA A 62 -7.40 -13.83 -4.38
N VAL A 63 -6.51 -13.70 -3.40
CA VAL A 63 -6.46 -12.55 -2.50
C VAL A 63 -5.16 -11.77 -2.70
N LEU A 64 -5.27 -10.45 -2.82
CA LEU A 64 -4.13 -9.57 -2.74
C LEU A 64 -3.93 -9.20 -1.27
N VAL A 65 -2.87 -9.71 -0.68
CA VAL A 65 -2.55 -9.45 0.73
C VAL A 65 -1.59 -8.27 0.80
N VAL A 66 -2.06 -7.17 1.36
CA VAL A 66 -1.28 -5.95 1.50
C VAL A 66 -0.63 -5.95 2.87
N ASP A 67 0.68 -6.08 2.89
CA ASP A 67 1.45 -6.13 4.14
C ASP A 67 1.69 -4.73 4.70
N ARG A 68 1.75 -3.72 3.83
CA ARG A 68 2.05 -2.37 4.27
C ARG A 68 1.56 -1.32 3.27
N VAL A 69 0.96 -0.26 3.80
CA VAL A 69 0.68 0.97 3.07
C VAL A 69 1.26 2.11 3.91
N MET A 70 2.08 2.93 3.32
CA MET A 70 2.79 3.96 4.05
C MET A 70 2.88 5.26 3.27
N VAL A 71 2.66 6.37 3.97
CA VAL A 71 2.77 7.72 3.40
C VAL A 71 3.78 8.50 4.23
N ALA A 72 4.68 9.19 3.57
CA ALA A 72 5.66 10.04 4.23
C ALA A 72 4.95 11.08 5.12
N PRO A 73 5.42 11.31 6.35
CA PRO A 73 4.74 12.26 7.25
C PRO A 73 4.55 13.65 6.64
N ALA A 74 5.52 14.13 5.87
CA ALA A 74 5.46 15.43 5.22
C ALA A 74 4.40 15.50 4.10
N ASP A 75 3.97 14.35 3.57
CA ASP A 75 3.06 14.27 2.43
C ASP A 75 1.65 13.79 2.82
N ARG A 76 1.39 13.62 4.10
CA ARG A 76 0.07 13.25 4.59
C ARG A 76 -0.95 14.35 4.30
N GLY A 77 -2.20 13.95 4.05
CA GLY A 77 -3.25 14.88 3.69
C GLY A 77 -3.26 15.29 2.22
N ARG A 78 -2.43 14.68 1.39
CA ARG A 78 -2.34 14.97 -0.06
C ARG A 78 -2.88 13.84 -0.93
N HIS A 79 -3.74 12.99 -0.37
CA HIS A 79 -4.39 11.87 -1.05
C HIS A 79 -3.46 10.78 -1.56
N VAL A 80 -2.24 10.70 -1.04
CA VAL A 80 -1.26 9.68 -1.45
C VAL A 80 -1.79 8.28 -1.13
N GLY A 81 -2.34 8.08 0.07
CA GLY A 81 -2.91 6.80 0.47
C GLY A 81 -4.07 6.36 -0.41
N HIS A 82 -4.97 7.29 -0.77
CA HIS A 82 -6.08 6.99 -1.68
C HIS A 82 -5.58 6.53 -3.04
N ARG A 83 -4.57 7.19 -3.58
CA ARG A 83 -4.00 6.84 -4.89
C ARG A 83 -3.31 5.48 -4.85
N LEU A 84 -2.60 5.17 -3.77
CA LEU A 84 -1.99 3.85 -3.59
C LEU A 84 -3.06 2.76 -3.57
N LEU A 85 -4.15 2.97 -2.84
CA LEU A 85 -5.24 2.00 -2.78
C LEU A 85 -5.96 1.85 -4.12
N ASP A 86 -6.16 2.94 -4.86
CA ASP A 86 -6.72 2.87 -6.20
C ASP A 86 -5.89 1.93 -7.09
N TRP A 87 -4.56 2.04 -7.02
CA TRP A 87 -3.67 1.20 -7.81
C TRP A 87 -3.66 -0.24 -7.34
N LEU A 88 -3.68 -0.47 -6.02
CA LEU A 88 -3.75 -1.83 -5.46
C LEU A 88 -5.02 -2.53 -5.89
N GLU A 89 -6.15 -1.84 -5.78
CA GLU A 89 -7.45 -2.40 -6.16
C GLU A 89 -7.49 -2.65 -7.67
N GLY A 90 -7.01 -1.71 -8.47
CA GLY A 90 -6.93 -1.87 -9.91
C GLY A 90 -6.02 -3.01 -10.33
N TYR A 91 -4.90 -3.18 -9.65
CA TYR A 91 -4.01 -4.31 -9.86
C TYR A 91 -4.72 -5.63 -9.60
N GLY A 92 -5.43 -5.72 -8.46
CA GLY A 92 -6.19 -6.91 -8.12
C GLY A 92 -7.25 -7.25 -9.17
N VAL A 93 -8.00 -6.26 -9.62
CA VAL A 93 -9.02 -6.45 -10.67
C VAL A 93 -8.37 -6.93 -11.96
N SER A 94 -7.26 -6.30 -12.37
CA SER A 94 -6.59 -6.65 -13.62
C SER A 94 -6.02 -8.08 -13.61
N ARG A 95 -5.71 -8.61 -12.44
CA ARG A 95 -5.19 -9.96 -12.26
C ARG A 95 -6.27 -10.99 -11.97
N GLY A 96 -7.54 -10.59 -11.96
CA GLY A 96 -8.64 -11.49 -11.66
C GLY A 96 -8.74 -11.90 -10.20
N LEU A 97 -8.12 -11.15 -9.30
CA LEU A 97 -8.19 -11.43 -7.87
C LEU A 97 -9.56 -11.04 -7.33
N GLN A 98 -10.01 -11.74 -6.28
CA GLN A 98 -11.36 -11.57 -5.75
C GLN A 98 -11.43 -10.63 -4.57
N ARG A 99 -10.33 -10.42 -3.85
CA ARG A 99 -10.32 -9.69 -2.58
C ARG A 99 -9.00 -9.01 -2.33
N VAL A 100 -9.07 -7.88 -1.62
CA VAL A 100 -7.89 -7.21 -1.05
C VAL A 100 -8.00 -7.32 0.47
N ARG A 101 -6.93 -7.75 1.11
CA ARG A 101 -6.83 -7.82 2.57
C ARG A 101 -5.63 -7.00 3.00
N ILE A 102 -5.82 -6.11 3.97
CA ILE A 102 -4.78 -5.20 4.45
C ILE A 102 -4.56 -5.45 5.93
N ALA A 103 -3.31 -5.68 6.31
CA ALA A 103 -2.94 -5.83 7.71
C ALA A 103 -3.04 -4.48 8.42
N VAL A 104 -3.84 -4.40 9.47
CA VAL A 104 -4.02 -3.18 10.27
C VAL A 104 -4.16 -3.59 11.73
N GLU A 105 -3.36 -2.99 12.60
CA GLU A 105 -3.47 -3.23 14.03
C GLU A 105 -4.80 -2.73 14.57
N ARG A 106 -5.34 -3.43 15.57
CA ARG A 106 -6.65 -3.09 16.16
C ARG A 106 -6.66 -1.69 16.76
N GLU A 107 -5.55 -1.28 17.33
CA GLU A 107 -5.41 0.01 17.99
C GLU A 107 -5.25 1.16 17.01
N ASN A 108 -4.98 0.87 15.75
CA ASN A 108 -4.78 1.89 14.73
C ASN A 108 -6.13 2.35 14.17
N ARG A 109 -6.88 3.09 14.97
CA ARG A 109 -8.21 3.57 14.61
C ARG A 109 -8.21 4.52 13.40
N PRO A 110 -7.26 5.46 13.28
CA PRO A 110 -7.25 6.32 12.10
C PRO A 110 -7.16 5.54 10.79
N ALA A 111 -6.30 4.51 10.75
CA ALA A 111 -6.18 3.66 9.56
C ALA A 111 -7.46 2.86 9.33
N ARG A 112 -8.03 2.27 10.38
CA ARG A 112 -9.28 1.51 10.26
C ARG A 112 -10.42 2.36 9.75
N ASP A 113 -10.55 3.59 10.25
CA ASP A 113 -11.58 4.53 9.79
C ASP A 113 -11.37 4.89 8.33
N PHE A 114 -10.12 5.12 7.93
CA PHE A 114 -9.77 5.41 6.55
C PHE A 114 -10.20 4.28 5.61
N TYR A 115 -9.88 3.04 5.97
CA TYR A 115 -10.25 1.89 5.15
C TYR A 115 -11.77 1.63 5.16
N ALA A 116 -12.42 1.84 6.32
CA ALA A 116 -13.88 1.68 6.41
C ALA A 116 -14.60 2.63 5.46
N ARG A 117 -14.13 3.86 5.33
CA ARG A 117 -14.69 4.83 4.39
C ARG A 117 -14.53 4.41 2.93
N ARG A 118 -13.56 3.57 2.64
CA ARG A 118 -13.35 3.02 1.29
C ARG A 118 -14.10 1.71 1.07
N GLY A 119 -14.92 1.26 2.02
CA GLY A 119 -15.72 0.06 1.88
C GLY A 119 -15.06 -1.21 2.42
N TYR A 120 -13.99 -1.08 3.18
CA TYR A 120 -13.35 -2.23 3.83
C TYR A 120 -14.07 -2.60 5.11
N ALA A 121 -14.20 -3.90 5.37
CA ALA A 121 -14.79 -4.43 6.60
C ALA A 121 -13.70 -5.06 7.46
N ALA A 122 -13.90 -5.02 8.78
CA ALA A 122 -12.95 -5.61 9.73
C ALA A 122 -12.87 -7.13 9.53
N CYS A 123 -11.66 -7.66 9.64
CA CYS A 123 -11.39 -9.09 9.66
C CYS A 123 -10.36 -9.38 10.76
N ASP A 124 -9.96 -10.66 10.92
CA ASP A 124 -9.14 -11.08 12.07
C ASP A 124 -7.83 -10.29 12.21
N ASP A 125 -7.12 -10.05 11.10
CA ASP A 125 -5.79 -9.44 11.11
C ASP A 125 -5.78 -8.04 10.52
N GLY A 126 -6.93 -7.46 10.22
CA GLY A 126 -6.97 -6.16 9.59
C GLY A 126 -8.32 -5.83 8.99
N VAL A 127 -8.31 -5.47 7.73
CA VAL A 127 -9.53 -5.12 6.97
C VAL A 127 -9.49 -5.78 5.60
N GLU A 128 -10.66 -6.02 5.01
CA GLU A 128 -10.75 -6.63 3.69
C GLU A 128 -11.93 -6.09 2.89
N ARG A 129 -11.81 -6.19 1.58
CA ARG A 129 -12.85 -5.77 0.66
C ARG A 129 -12.87 -6.71 -0.54
N ASP A 130 -14.08 -7.08 -0.99
CA ASP A 130 -14.23 -7.81 -2.23
C ASP A 130 -14.00 -6.89 -3.42
N LEU A 131 -13.32 -7.41 -4.44
CA LEU A 131 -13.06 -6.67 -5.65
C LEU A 131 -14.20 -6.90 -6.65
N PRO A 132 -14.53 -5.88 -7.46
CA PRO A 132 -15.55 -6.06 -8.49
C PRO A 132 -15.07 -7.05 -9.55
N HIS A 133 -16.00 -7.85 -10.03
CA HIS A 133 -15.78 -8.75 -11.16
C HIS A 133 -16.21 -8.05 -12.43
N VAL A 134 -15.35 -8.07 -13.41
CA VAL A 134 -15.65 -7.52 -14.73
C VAL A 134 -15.92 -8.66 -15.69
#